data_1a7ec0956dd869a3b29cf21a057b650b
#
_entry.id   1a7ec0956dd869a3b29cf21a057b650b
#
_cell.length_a   1.000
_cell.length_b   1.000
_cell.length_c   1.000
_cell.angle_alpha   90.00
_cell.angle_beta   90.00
_cell.angle_gamma   90.00
#
_symmetry.space_group_name_H-M   'P 1'
#
loop_
_entity.id
_entity.type
_entity.pdbx_description
1 polymer ?
#
loop_
_entity_poly.entity_id
_entity_poly.type
_entity_poly.pdbx_seq_one_letter_code
_entity_poly.pdbx_strand_id
1 'polypeptide(L)'
;LTATFAATVTEVNIKPADRVTPGTLAIRLDDLSRLIVDVQVSEVDINRIQTGQAVNLTFDAILDKEYHGSVTEVAQVGSVVQGIVQFNVSVELTDADEDVRPGMTAGVNIIVEQLDNVLLVPNRAVRLVDGQRVVYILQNEQLEMVEITLGASSDTESEVVDGGLKIGDLIVLNPPQNYEAGGPPFMGG
;
A
#
# COMPACT_ATOMS: atom_id res chain seq x y z
N LEU A 1 40.11 -20.68 -1.97
CA LEU A 1 38.68 -20.45 -1.58
C LEU A 1 37.88 -20.38 -2.87
N THR A 2 36.82 -21.15 -2.94
CA THR A 2 35.86 -21.15 -4.06
C THR A 2 34.47 -20.96 -3.50
N ALA A 3 33.60 -20.25 -4.24
CA ALA A 3 32.19 -20.13 -3.89
C ALA A 3 31.52 -21.53 -3.99
N THR A 4 30.63 -21.83 -3.06
CA THR A 4 29.88 -23.09 -3.02
C THR A 4 28.50 -22.97 -3.69
N PHE A 5 28.11 -21.77 -4.10
CA PHE A 5 26.86 -21.44 -4.80
C PHE A 5 27.08 -20.32 -5.81
N ALA A 6 26.15 -20.13 -6.72
CA ALA A 6 26.17 -19.00 -7.65
C ALA A 6 25.85 -17.71 -6.87
N ALA A 7 26.73 -16.72 -6.95
CA ALA A 7 26.60 -15.50 -6.18
C ALA A 7 27.33 -14.34 -6.86
N THR A 8 26.96 -13.13 -6.45
CA THR A 8 27.65 -11.88 -6.83
C THR A 8 28.58 -11.45 -5.70
N VAL A 9 29.79 -11.02 -6.04
CA VAL A 9 30.70 -10.39 -5.07
C VAL A 9 30.19 -8.99 -4.77
N THR A 10 29.70 -8.79 -3.55
CA THR A 10 29.11 -7.51 -3.12
C THR A 10 30.09 -6.66 -2.32
N GLU A 11 31.10 -7.28 -1.72
CA GLU A 11 32.10 -6.57 -0.94
C GLU A 11 33.46 -7.25 -1.00
N VAL A 12 34.52 -6.46 -1.15
CA VAL A 12 35.92 -6.92 -1.11
C VAL A 12 36.70 -6.08 -0.11
N ASN A 13 37.07 -6.66 1.02
CA ASN A 13 37.72 -5.98 2.15
C ASN A 13 39.23 -6.20 2.23
N ILE A 14 39.80 -6.93 1.29
CA ILE A 14 41.24 -7.25 1.28
C ILE A 14 41.89 -6.83 -0.04
N LYS A 15 43.17 -6.56 0.04
CA LYS A 15 44.05 -6.29 -1.11
C LYS A 15 45.12 -7.34 -1.20
N PRO A 16 45.74 -7.52 -2.38
CA PRO A 16 46.91 -8.37 -2.51
C PRO A 16 48.01 -7.96 -1.51
N ALA A 17 48.60 -8.94 -0.82
CA ALA A 17 49.60 -8.80 0.24
C ALA A 17 49.07 -8.39 1.63
N ASP A 18 47.76 -8.23 1.84
CA ASP A 18 47.21 -8.00 3.15
C ASP A 18 47.41 -9.26 4.04
N ARG A 19 47.68 -9.05 5.30
CA ARG A 19 47.78 -10.11 6.27
C ARG A 19 46.36 -10.43 6.81
N VAL A 20 45.91 -11.65 6.59
CA VAL A 20 44.61 -12.12 7.06
C VAL A 20 44.75 -13.08 8.24
N THR A 21 43.80 -13.04 9.16
CA THR A 21 43.69 -13.94 10.32
C THR A 21 42.38 -14.70 10.25
N PRO A 22 42.23 -15.83 10.94
CA PRO A 22 40.94 -16.51 11.05
C PRO A 22 39.87 -15.55 11.59
N GLY A 23 38.74 -15.45 10.89
CA GLY A 23 37.66 -14.52 11.22
C GLY A 23 37.69 -13.18 10.47
N THR A 24 38.75 -12.90 9.66
CA THR A 24 38.77 -11.71 8.79
C THR A 24 37.72 -11.86 7.68
N LEU A 25 36.79 -10.91 7.60
CA LEU A 25 35.84 -10.81 6.48
C LEU A 25 36.61 -10.30 5.25
N ALA A 26 36.97 -11.21 4.36
CA ALA A 26 37.75 -10.90 3.19
C ALA A 26 36.91 -10.50 1.98
N ILE A 27 35.87 -11.29 1.70
CA ILE A 27 34.96 -11.11 0.56
C ILE A 27 33.56 -11.49 1.04
N ARG A 28 32.58 -10.71 0.61
CA ARG A 28 31.14 -11.01 0.78
C ARG A 28 30.56 -11.44 -0.56
N LEU A 29 29.81 -12.52 -0.51
CA LEU A 29 29.07 -13.08 -1.64
C LEU A 29 27.59 -13.10 -1.28
N ASP A 30 26.77 -12.47 -2.10
CA ASP A 30 25.32 -12.46 -1.92
C ASP A 30 24.64 -13.06 -3.16
N ASP A 31 23.56 -13.81 -2.92
CA ASP A 31 22.69 -14.26 -3.99
C ASP A 31 21.66 -13.15 -4.26
N LEU A 32 21.81 -12.49 -5.40
CA LEU A 32 20.94 -11.41 -5.84
C LEU A 32 19.82 -11.88 -6.78
N SER A 33 19.65 -13.19 -6.94
CA SER A 33 18.57 -13.74 -7.77
C SER A 33 17.18 -13.53 -7.17
N ARG A 34 17.12 -13.32 -5.85
CA ARG A 34 15.89 -13.04 -5.10
C ARG A 34 16.13 -11.86 -4.16
N LEU A 35 15.37 -10.82 -4.35
CA LEU A 35 15.40 -9.66 -3.48
C LEU A 35 14.20 -9.69 -2.53
N ILE A 36 14.49 -9.57 -1.24
CA ILE A 36 13.50 -9.62 -0.17
C ILE A 36 13.53 -8.29 0.57
N VAL A 37 12.35 -7.75 0.84
CA VAL A 37 12.14 -6.56 1.68
C VAL A 37 11.50 -7.02 2.98
N ASP A 38 12.15 -6.70 4.09
CA ASP A 38 11.61 -6.95 5.44
C ASP A 38 10.86 -5.73 5.94
N VAL A 39 9.59 -5.94 6.30
CA VAL A 39 8.67 -4.88 6.75
C VAL A 39 8.25 -5.14 8.17
N GLN A 40 8.25 -4.10 9.01
CA GLN A 40 7.72 -4.17 10.36
C GLN A 40 6.25 -3.74 10.35
N VAL A 41 5.36 -4.66 10.70
CA VAL A 41 3.92 -4.44 10.73
C VAL A 41 3.41 -4.42 12.16
N SER A 42 2.50 -3.51 12.45
CA SER A 42 1.92 -3.36 13.79
C SER A 42 1.01 -4.54 14.17
N GLU A 43 0.85 -4.77 15.48
CA GLU A 43 -0.05 -5.81 16.02
C GLU A 43 -1.52 -5.62 15.58
N VAL A 44 -1.95 -4.37 15.33
CA VAL A 44 -3.34 -4.09 14.91
C VAL A 44 -3.62 -4.50 13.48
N ASP A 45 -2.59 -4.56 12.63
CA ASP A 45 -2.72 -4.81 11.20
C ASP A 45 -2.31 -6.23 10.80
N ILE A 46 -1.48 -6.91 11.60
CA ILE A 46 -0.88 -8.20 11.23
C ILE A 46 -1.92 -9.28 10.91
N ASN A 47 -3.07 -9.27 11.59
CA ASN A 47 -4.13 -10.24 11.38
C ASN A 47 -4.78 -10.17 9.98
N ARG A 48 -4.55 -9.08 9.24
CA ARG A 48 -5.06 -8.87 7.88
C ARG A 48 -4.05 -9.33 6.82
N ILE A 49 -2.81 -9.62 7.23
CA ILE A 49 -1.73 -9.97 6.32
C ILE A 49 -1.58 -11.49 6.25
N GLN A 50 -1.48 -11.97 5.03
CA GLN A 50 -1.32 -13.39 4.72
C GLN A 50 -0.27 -13.59 3.63
N THR A 51 0.39 -14.74 3.65
CA THR A 51 1.30 -15.14 2.57
C THR A 51 0.57 -15.24 1.24
N GLY A 52 1.22 -14.77 0.17
CA GLY A 52 0.66 -14.73 -1.17
C GLY A 52 -0.08 -13.44 -1.52
N GLN A 53 -0.30 -12.53 -0.58
CA GLN A 53 -0.87 -11.21 -0.91
C GLN A 53 0.06 -10.43 -1.82
N ALA A 54 -0.53 -9.73 -2.79
CA ALA A 54 0.18 -8.82 -3.68
C ALA A 54 0.66 -7.57 -2.94
N VAL A 55 1.82 -7.09 -3.34
CA VAL A 55 2.46 -5.93 -2.73
C VAL A 55 2.98 -5.00 -3.81
N ASN A 56 2.70 -3.71 -3.67
CA ASN A 56 3.31 -2.65 -4.45
C ASN A 56 4.44 -2.02 -3.65
N LEU A 57 5.58 -1.81 -4.30
CA LEU A 57 6.78 -1.27 -3.68
C LEU A 57 7.29 -0.06 -4.46
N THR A 58 7.75 0.94 -3.72
CA THR A 58 8.45 2.10 -4.26
C THR A 58 9.76 2.29 -3.51
N PHE A 59 10.81 2.69 -4.21
CA PHE A 59 12.10 2.94 -3.58
C PHE A 59 12.42 4.44 -3.62
N ASP A 60 12.84 5.01 -2.50
CA ASP A 60 13.16 6.44 -2.40
C ASP A 60 14.29 6.85 -3.37
N ALA A 61 15.19 5.91 -3.69
CA ALA A 61 16.31 6.12 -4.61
C ALA A 61 15.94 6.00 -6.09
N ILE A 62 14.73 5.49 -6.43
CA ILE A 62 14.30 5.24 -7.80
C ILE A 62 12.98 5.98 -8.01
N LEU A 63 13.05 7.13 -8.69
CA LEU A 63 11.88 7.98 -8.90
C LEU A 63 10.96 7.42 -9.99
N ASP A 64 9.67 7.68 -9.85
CA ASP A 64 8.63 7.41 -10.85
C ASP A 64 8.52 5.94 -11.30
N LYS A 65 8.98 4.99 -10.46
CA LYS A 65 8.90 3.56 -10.75
C LYS A 65 8.29 2.80 -9.59
N GLU A 66 7.30 1.99 -9.90
CA GLU A 66 6.64 1.07 -8.97
C GLU A 66 7.08 -0.36 -9.29
N TYR A 67 7.32 -1.13 -8.26
CA TYR A 67 7.68 -2.54 -8.34
C TYR A 67 6.60 -3.37 -7.67
N HIS A 68 6.54 -4.64 -8.05
CA HIS A 68 5.57 -5.58 -7.53
C HIS A 68 6.27 -6.70 -6.78
N GLY A 69 5.56 -7.23 -5.81
CA GLY A 69 6.03 -8.34 -5.01
C GLY A 69 4.89 -9.15 -4.42
N SER A 70 5.26 -10.10 -3.60
CA SER A 70 4.29 -10.87 -2.83
C SER A 70 4.81 -11.15 -1.43
N VAL A 71 3.90 -11.23 -0.46
CA VAL A 71 4.21 -11.65 0.90
C VAL A 71 4.63 -13.12 0.88
N THR A 72 5.87 -13.40 1.30
CA THR A 72 6.40 -14.78 1.36
C THR A 72 6.37 -15.34 2.77
N GLU A 73 6.55 -14.49 3.79
CA GLU A 73 6.58 -14.93 5.18
C GLU A 73 5.93 -13.89 6.10
N VAL A 74 5.16 -14.35 7.07
CA VAL A 74 4.60 -13.55 8.15
C VAL A 74 5.06 -14.16 9.47
N ALA A 75 5.81 -13.39 10.25
CA ALA A 75 6.30 -13.85 11.55
C ALA A 75 5.13 -14.15 12.50
N GLN A 76 5.17 -15.30 13.15
CA GLN A 76 4.16 -15.71 14.14
C GLN A 76 4.43 -15.17 15.55
N VAL A 77 5.61 -14.59 15.75
CA VAL A 77 6.02 -14.03 17.05
C VAL A 77 6.40 -12.57 16.83
N GLY A 78 5.73 -11.69 17.57
CA GLY A 78 6.03 -10.26 17.56
C GLY A 78 7.28 -9.95 18.38
N SER A 79 7.95 -8.87 18.04
CA SER A 79 9.05 -8.27 18.78
C SER A 79 8.64 -6.91 19.34
N VAL A 80 9.16 -6.53 20.51
CA VAL A 80 8.91 -5.21 21.09
C VAL A 80 10.03 -4.26 20.67
N VAL A 81 9.67 -3.27 19.86
CA VAL A 81 10.60 -2.20 19.44
C VAL A 81 10.10 -0.88 20.00
N GLN A 82 10.88 -0.24 20.84
CA GLN A 82 10.53 1.05 21.50
C GLN A 82 9.15 1.05 22.19
N GLY A 83 8.77 -0.10 22.78
CA GLY A 83 7.49 -0.24 23.50
C GLY A 83 6.28 -0.56 22.61
N ILE A 84 6.47 -0.74 21.30
CA ILE A 84 5.42 -1.12 20.33
C ILE A 84 5.68 -2.55 19.88
N VAL A 85 4.63 -3.38 19.87
CA VAL A 85 4.69 -4.75 19.33
C VAL A 85 4.62 -4.69 17.80
N GLN A 86 5.63 -5.29 17.17
CA GLN A 86 5.74 -5.36 15.71
C GLN A 86 6.03 -6.78 15.26
N PHE A 87 5.56 -7.14 14.08
CA PHE A 87 5.77 -8.42 13.43
C PHE A 87 6.57 -8.22 12.13
N ASN A 88 7.55 -9.07 11.90
CA ASN A 88 8.30 -9.05 10.66
C ASN A 88 7.49 -9.73 9.54
N VAL A 89 7.40 -9.06 8.40
CA VAL A 89 6.79 -9.59 7.17
C VAL A 89 7.82 -9.50 6.07
N SER A 90 8.12 -10.63 5.43
CA SER A 90 9.05 -10.67 4.31
C SER A 90 8.28 -10.66 2.99
N VAL A 91 8.66 -9.74 2.12
CA VAL A 91 8.09 -9.53 0.78
C VAL A 91 9.16 -9.81 -0.26
N GLU A 92 8.89 -10.71 -1.19
CA GLU A 92 9.77 -11.00 -2.33
C GLU A 92 9.36 -10.14 -3.53
N LEU A 93 10.32 -9.46 -4.14
CA LEU A 93 10.12 -8.73 -5.38
C LEU A 93 10.01 -9.70 -6.55
N THR A 94 9.03 -9.48 -7.43
CA THR A 94 8.77 -10.33 -8.61
C THR A 94 9.31 -9.73 -9.91
N ASP A 95 9.53 -8.42 -9.96
CA ASP A 95 9.94 -7.65 -11.13
C ASP A 95 11.17 -6.77 -10.85
N ALA A 96 12.01 -7.18 -9.90
CA ALA A 96 13.25 -6.48 -9.59
C ALA A 96 14.18 -6.39 -10.82
N ASP A 97 14.83 -5.25 -10.97
CA ASP A 97 15.82 -5.00 -12.02
C ASP A 97 17.18 -4.56 -11.44
N GLU A 98 18.11 -4.15 -12.31
CA GLU A 98 19.47 -3.77 -11.92
C GLU A 98 19.54 -2.47 -11.10
N ASP A 99 18.47 -1.67 -11.08
CA ASP A 99 18.40 -0.43 -10.31
C ASP A 99 18.17 -0.70 -8.83
N VAL A 100 17.46 -1.80 -8.50
CA VAL A 100 17.18 -2.19 -7.12
C VAL A 100 18.38 -2.89 -6.49
N ARG A 101 18.87 -2.34 -5.38
CA ARG A 101 20.05 -2.86 -4.69
C ARG A 101 19.76 -3.17 -3.22
N PRO A 102 20.39 -4.22 -2.68
CA PRO A 102 20.31 -4.49 -1.24
C PRO A 102 20.73 -3.28 -0.41
N GLY A 103 19.98 -3.01 0.66
CA GLY A 103 20.21 -1.88 1.54
C GLY A 103 19.43 -0.61 1.17
N MET A 104 18.68 -0.60 0.08
CA MET A 104 17.74 0.48 -0.23
C MET A 104 16.53 0.47 0.71
N THR A 105 15.98 1.64 0.98
CA THR A 105 14.72 1.81 1.70
C THR A 105 13.56 1.75 0.70
N ALA A 106 12.53 0.97 1.05
CA ALA A 106 11.33 0.82 0.25
C ALA A 106 10.09 1.26 1.03
N GLY A 107 9.20 1.98 0.36
CA GLY A 107 7.80 2.11 0.75
C GLY A 107 7.03 0.87 0.30
N VAL A 108 6.31 0.24 1.21
CA VAL A 108 5.63 -1.05 0.95
C VAL A 108 4.14 -0.90 1.19
N ASN A 109 3.34 -1.21 0.18
CA ASN A 109 1.88 -1.22 0.25
C ASN A 109 1.36 -2.64 0.02
N ILE A 110 0.94 -3.32 1.09
CA ILE A 110 0.39 -4.68 1.04
C ILE A 110 -1.11 -4.60 0.75
N ILE A 111 -1.56 -5.28 -0.31
CA ILE A 111 -2.96 -5.32 -0.70
C ILE A 111 -3.67 -6.38 0.14
N VAL A 112 -4.35 -5.95 1.19
CA VAL A 112 -5.03 -6.85 2.14
C VAL A 112 -6.39 -7.32 1.65
N GLU A 113 -7.04 -6.53 0.79
CA GLU A 113 -8.33 -6.84 0.19
C GLU A 113 -8.45 -6.18 -1.18
N GLN A 114 -8.90 -6.93 -2.15
CA GLN A 114 -9.21 -6.43 -3.48
C GLN A 114 -10.64 -6.83 -3.82
N LEU A 115 -11.45 -5.83 -4.13
CA LEU A 115 -12.83 -6.02 -4.54
C LEU A 115 -12.97 -5.73 -6.03
N ASP A 116 -13.52 -6.68 -6.78
CA ASP A 116 -13.76 -6.53 -8.21
C ASP A 116 -15.24 -6.18 -8.46
N ASN A 117 -15.48 -5.33 -9.46
CA ASN A 117 -16.83 -4.96 -9.90
C ASN A 117 -17.71 -4.30 -8.83
N VAL A 118 -17.12 -3.51 -7.95
CA VAL A 118 -17.83 -2.73 -6.93
C VAL A 118 -18.05 -1.29 -7.38
N LEU A 119 -19.12 -0.68 -6.89
CA LEU A 119 -19.39 0.74 -7.10
C LEU A 119 -18.58 1.54 -6.07
N LEU A 120 -17.72 2.43 -6.53
CA LEU A 120 -16.86 3.26 -5.67
C LEU A 120 -17.34 4.71 -5.67
N VAL A 121 -17.19 5.35 -4.50
CA VAL A 121 -17.38 6.79 -4.34
C VAL A 121 -16.15 7.41 -3.67
N PRO A 122 -15.67 8.58 -4.13
CA PRO A 122 -14.61 9.30 -3.45
C PRO A 122 -15.04 9.68 -2.01
N ASN A 123 -14.19 9.42 -1.02
CA ASN A 123 -14.48 9.70 0.40
C ASN A 123 -14.85 11.18 0.63
N ARG A 124 -14.25 12.09 -0.14
CA ARG A 124 -14.54 13.53 -0.09
C ARG A 124 -15.95 13.92 -0.57
N ALA A 125 -16.65 13.04 -1.27
CA ALA A 125 -18.04 13.29 -1.70
C ALA A 125 -19.07 12.84 -0.66
N VAL A 126 -18.67 11.95 0.25
CA VAL A 126 -19.57 11.39 1.28
C VAL A 126 -19.79 12.40 2.39
N ARG A 127 -21.05 12.57 2.80
CA ARG A 127 -21.46 13.40 3.94
C ARG A 127 -22.28 12.58 4.93
N LEU A 128 -22.30 13.05 6.17
CA LEU A 128 -23.16 12.52 7.21
C LEU A 128 -24.28 13.54 7.46
N VAL A 129 -25.51 13.16 7.14
CA VAL A 129 -26.71 13.99 7.34
C VAL A 129 -27.68 13.17 8.17
N ASP A 130 -28.12 13.70 9.31
CA ASP A 130 -29.05 13.05 10.25
C ASP A 130 -28.63 11.61 10.66
N GLY A 131 -27.31 11.35 10.71
CA GLY A 131 -26.76 10.05 11.05
C GLY A 131 -26.67 9.06 9.88
N GLN A 132 -27.10 9.44 8.68
CA GLN A 132 -27.04 8.66 7.46
C GLN A 132 -25.91 9.13 6.56
N ARG A 133 -25.27 8.20 5.84
CA ARG A 133 -24.27 8.55 4.83
C ARG A 133 -24.95 8.84 3.51
N VAL A 134 -24.62 9.99 2.94
CA VAL A 134 -25.23 10.48 1.70
C VAL A 134 -24.17 10.98 0.74
N VAL A 135 -24.49 10.95 -0.54
CA VAL A 135 -23.79 11.67 -1.61
C VAL A 135 -24.78 12.58 -2.32
N TYR A 136 -24.27 13.66 -2.90
CA TYR A 136 -25.06 14.54 -3.74
C TYR A 136 -24.74 14.26 -5.21
N ILE A 137 -25.76 13.93 -5.99
CA ILE A 137 -25.66 13.77 -7.43
C ILE A 137 -26.27 14.97 -8.15
N LEU A 138 -25.72 15.29 -9.34
CA LEU A 138 -26.29 16.32 -10.20
C LEU A 138 -27.16 15.64 -11.26
N GLN A 139 -28.48 15.78 -11.12
CA GLN A 139 -29.46 15.26 -12.07
C GLN A 139 -30.35 16.40 -12.58
N ASN A 140 -30.44 16.57 -13.90
CA ASN A 140 -31.24 17.65 -14.53
C ASN A 140 -30.93 19.06 -13.99
N GLU A 141 -29.64 19.36 -13.79
CA GLU A 141 -29.14 20.62 -13.22
C GLU A 141 -29.58 20.88 -11.75
N GLN A 142 -30.12 19.88 -11.09
CA GLN A 142 -30.49 19.93 -9.69
C GLN A 142 -29.64 18.97 -8.87
N LEU A 143 -29.33 19.39 -7.62
CA LEU A 143 -28.66 18.51 -6.68
C LEU A 143 -29.70 17.60 -6.01
N GLU A 144 -29.48 16.33 -6.11
CA GLU A 144 -30.28 15.31 -5.43
C GLU A 144 -29.43 14.62 -4.38
N MET A 145 -29.96 14.48 -3.17
CA MET A 145 -29.31 13.77 -2.07
C MET A 145 -29.68 12.30 -2.15
N VAL A 146 -28.68 11.45 -2.25
CA VAL A 146 -28.83 10.00 -2.34
C VAL A 146 -28.22 9.36 -1.10
N GLU A 147 -29.04 8.61 -0.36
CA GLU A 147 -28.58 7.81 0.76
C GLU A 147 -27.80 6.58 0.27
N ILE A 148 -26.68 6.28 0.92
CA ILE A 148 -25.80 5.15 0.57
C ILE A 148 -25.36 4.39 1.82
N THR A 149 -25.15 3.09 1.63
CA THR A 149 -24.49 2.23 2.61
C THR A 149 -23.08 1.92 2.10
N LEU A 150 -22.08 2.21 2.93
CA LEU A 150 -20.67 1.94 2.58
C LEU A 150 -20.25 0.57 3.10
N GLY A 151 -19.44 -0.11 2.27
CA GLY A 151 -18.71 -1.33 2.59
C GLY A 151 -17.24 -1.06 2.91
N ALA A 152 -16.35 -1.73 2.19
CA ALA A 152 -14.91 -1.54 2.32
C ALA A 152 -14.50 -0.11 1.94
N SER A 153 -13.45 0.39 2.58
CA SER A 153 -12.96 1.76 2.38
C SER A 153 -11.46 1.80 2.32
N SER A 154 -10.93 2.57 1.38
CA SER A 154 -9.51 2.96 1.29
C SER A 154 -9.33 4.41 1.77
N ASP A 155 -8.11 4.95 1.65
CA ASP A 155 -7.81 6.35 1.98
C ASP A 155 -8.56 7.35 1.09
N THR A 156 -8.89 6.97 -0.14
CA THR A 156 -9.45 7.87 -1.15
C THR A 156 -10.88 7.56 -1.54
N GLU A 157 -11.30 6.29 -1.48
CA GLU A 157 -12.57 5.79 -2.00
C GLU A 157 -13.21 4.81 -1.04
N SER A 158 -14.53 4.71 -1.11
CA SER A 158 -15.34 3.72 -0.37
C SER A 158 -16.26 2.98 -1.32
N GLU A 159 -16.44 1.70 -1.06
CA GLU A 159 -17.43 0.86 -1.71
C GLU A 159 -18.84 1.28 -1.33
N VAL A 160 -19.74 1.30 -2.30
CA VAL A 160 -21.19 1.43 -2.08
C VAL A 160 -21.82 0.06 -2.23
N VAL A 161 -22.27 -0.51 -1.11
CA VAL A 161 -22.90 -1.84 -1.09
C VAL A 161 -24.41 -1.77 -1.27
N ASP A 162 -25.03 -0.63 -0.92
CA ASP A 162 -26.47 -0.39 -1.11
C ASP A 162 -26.75 1.10 -1.22
N GLY A 163 -27.86 1.47 -1.88
CA GLY A 163 -28.31 2.84 -2.06
C GLY A 163 -28.84 3.12 -3.47
N GLY A 164 -29.25 4.36 -3.70
CA GLY A 164 -29.81 4.81 -4.98
C GLY A 164 -28.80 5.15 -6.07
N LEU A 165 -27.49 5.05 -5.78
CA LEU A 165 -26.41 5.47 -6.69
C LEU A 165 -26.17 4.46 -7.81
N LYS A 166 -25.91 4.97 -9.04
CA LYS A 166 -25.69 4.15 -10.24
C LYS A 166 -24.39 4.54 -10.94
N ILE A 167 -23.85 3.60 -11.70
CA ILE A 167 -22.72 3.88 -12.60
C ILE A 167 -23.12 4.95 -13.61
N GLY A 168 -22.32 6.02 -13.67
CA GLY A 168 -22.56 7.17 -14.57
C GLY A 168 -23.21 8.37 -13.89
N ASP A 169 -23.65 8.28 -12.65
CA ASP A 169 -24.15 9.43 -11.90
C ASP A 169 -23.02 10.43 -11.65
N LEU A 170 -23.33 11.72 -11.82
CA LEU A 170 -22.40 12.82 -11.58
C LEU A 170 -22.41 13.18 -10.09
N ILE A 171 -21.33 12.85 -9.38
CA ILE A 171 -21.20 13.09 -7.93
C ILE A 171 -20.54 14.44 -7.69
N VAL A 172 -21.11 15.22 -6.76
CA VAL A 172 -20.53 16.47 -6.28
C VAL A 172 -19.49 16.18 -5.20
N LEU A 173 -18.22 16.49 -5.48
CA LEU A 173 -17.09 16.13 -4.61
C LEU A 173 -17.03 16.95 -3.31
N ASN A 174 -17.48 18.22 -3.35
CA ASN A 174 -17.49 19.12 -2.19
C ASN A 174 -18.88 19.74 -2.04
N PRO A 175 -19.91 18.96 -1.68
CA PRO A 175 -21.24 19.53 -1.50
C PRO A 175 -21.25 20.51 -0.32
N PRO A 176 -22.10 21.57 -0.37
CA PRO A 176 -22.27 22.50 0.74
C PRO A 176 -22.76 21.75 1.99
N GLN A 177 -22.32 22.20 3.18
CA GLN A 177 -22.66 21.56 4.45
C GLN A 177 -24.15 21.65 4.82
N ASN A 178 -24.86 22.66 4.27
CA ASN A 178 -26.28 22.91 4.56
C ASN A 178 -27.06 23.02 3.24
N TYR A 179 -27.17 21.90 2.50
CA TYR A 179 -28.06 21.87 1.34
C TYR A 179 -29.44 21.32 1.78
N GLU A 180 -30.44 22.22 1.79
CA GLU A 180 -31.85 21.80 1.88
C GLU A 180 -32.33 21.42 0.49
N ALA A 181 -32.81 20.18 0.31
CA ALA A 181 -33.36 19.70 -0.95
C ALA A 181 -34.56 20.58 -1.34
N GLY A 182 -34.46 21.31 -2.45
CA GLY A 182 -35.49 22.23 -2.96
C GLY A 182 -35.16 23.71 -2.89
N GLY A 183 -33.96 24.10 -2.48
CA GLY A 183 -33.49 25.49 -2.57
C GLY A 183 -33.22 25.95 -4.02
N PRO A 184 -33.25 27.28 -4.30
CA PRO A 184 -33.06 27.80 -5.64
C PRO A 184 -31.67 27.46 -6.19
N PRO A 185 -31.52 27.30 -7.53
CA PRO A 185 -30.24 26.92 -8.15
C PRO A 185 -29.16 27.96 -7.78
N PHE A 186 -27.95 27.46 -7.51
CA PHE A 186 -26.77 28.21 -7.15
C PHE A 186 -26.47 29.27 -8.23
N MET A 187 -26.76 30.52 -7.95
CA MET A 187 -26.22 31.64 -8.74
C MET A 187 -24.78 31.87 -8.27
N GLY A 188 -23.82 31.35 -9.04
CA GLY A 188 -22.42 31.64 -8.86
C GLY A 188 -22.15 33.14 -9.06
N GLY A 189 -21.49 33.75 -8.08
CA GLY A 189 -20.87 35.06 -8.20
C GLY A 189 -19.37 34.90 -8.50
#